data_a9afddf3e52ac915b70af0c5a9138bd6
#
_entry.id   a9afddf3e52ac915b70af0c5a9138bd6
#
_cell.length_a   1.000
_cell.length_b   1.000
_cell.length_c   1.000
_cell.angle_alpha   90.00
_cell.angle_beta   90.00
_cell.angle_gamma   90.00
#
_symmetry.space_group_name_H-M   'P 1'
#
loop_
_entity.id
_entity.type
_entity.pdbx_description
1 polymer ?
#
loop_
_entity_poly.entity_id
_entity_poly.type
_entity_poly.pdbx_seq_one_letter_code
_entity_poly.pdbx_strand_id
1 'polypeptide(L)'
;MRGSLAGAATVILLAAGCTTFFVGPDAELDRAGLLEQVWHDLDRYYASFVVKGIDWDSLHDAYSTRAAQTANDSALADVVSAMLSELRDYHVNLFVGSRIYRYTGFDARPAFFDPGVVAYYVNDRGSAPNGHMAFGHAASDIGYVWILHFARVGFDVDIDTALARLADVRALIIDVRDNPGGELFNAVTVAGRFADRDRTYGFMRFRDGPAHDDLSPSEGQFVSPMGPRRFSGPVAVLTNRKSASAAEAFVLAMRALPNVTVVGDSTAGASGTPLVRELPNGWMYRFPISLWYDAAHAPFEEIGLAPDVWVRGSAQELAARRDAVLDTALAVVRRALP
;
A
#
# COMPACT_ATOMS: atom_id res chain seq x y z
N MET A 1 1.22 -27.70 50.54
CA MET A 1 1.78 -27.42 49.20
C MET A 1 1.41 -26.03 48.77
N ARG A 2 2.30 -25.09 48.94
CA ARG A 2 2.12 -23.70 48.49
C ARG A 2 3.10 -23.51 47.31
N GLY A 3 2.60 -23.48 46.10
CA GLY A 3 3.36 -23.22 44.87
C GLY A 3 3.22 -21.78 44.44
N SER A 4 4.33 -21.18 44.20
CA SER A 4 4.65 -19.79 43.94
C SER A 4 3.98 -19.23 42.68
N LEU A 5 3.27 -18.09 42.83
CA LEU A 5 2.79 -17.18 41.82
C LEU A 5 3.72 -15.94 41.76
N ALA A 6 4.96 -16.10 41.35
CA ALA A 6 5.94 -15.01 41.35
C ALA A 6 6.66 -14.82 39.99
N GLY A 7 6.06 -15.30 38.87
CA GLY A 7 6.73 -15.29 37.57
C GLY A 7 6.15 -14.38 36.49
N ALA A 8 4.97 -13.78 36.68
CA ALA A 8 4.26 -13.07 35.60
C ALA A 8 4.39 -11.54 35.62
N ALA A 9 4.88 -10.94 36.71
CA ALA A 9 4.91 -9.46 36.83
C ALA A 9 6.17 -8.80 36.27
N THR A 10 7.25 -9.56 36.02
CA THR A 10 8.56 -8.99 35.62
C THR A 10 8.70 -8.78 34.11
N VAL A 11 7.89 -9.43 33.28
CA VAL A 11 8.00 -9.33 31.82
C VAL A 11 7.28 -8.09 31.26
N ILE A 12 6.25 -7.58 31.94
CA ILE A 12 5.47 -6.41 31.48
C ILE A 12 6.23 -5.09 31.72
N LEU A 13 7.06 -5.01 32.74
CA LEU A 13 7.86 -3.81 33.05
C LEU A 13 9.05 -3.59 32.11
N LEU A 14 9.55 -4.63 31.43
CA LEU A 14 10.65 -4.52 30.47
C LEU A 14 10.20 -4.03 29.09
N ALA A 15 8.95 -4.25 28.70
CA ALA A 15 8.41 -3.79 27.42
C ALA A 15 8.14 -2.27 27.41
N ALA A 16 7.67 -1.71 28.51
CA ALA A 16 7.43 -0.26 28.64
C ALA A 16 8.74 0.57 28.70
N GLY A 17 9.83 0.01 29.24
CA GLY A 17 11.12 0.68 29.30
C GLY A 17 11.87 0.75 27.96
N CYS A 18 11.62 -0.18 27.03
CA CYS A 18 12.31 -0.20 25.74
C CYS A 18 11.73 0.81 24.75
N THR A 19 10.46 1.13 24.81
CA THR A 19 9.83 2.11 23.90
C THR A 19 10.32 3.53 24.21
N THR A 20 10.43 3.90 25.47
CA THR A 20 10.91 5.23 25.91
C THR A 20 12.38 5.48 25.53
N PHE A 21 13.21 4.44 25.51
CA PHE A 21 14.63 4.56 25.14
C PHE A 21 14.83 4.81 23.63
N PHE A 22 14.00 4.18 22.79
CA PHE A 22 14.13 4.34 21.33
C PHE A 22 13.31 5.51 20.78
N VAL A 23 12.34 6.01 21.52
CA VAL A 23 11.30 6.90 20.99
C VAL A 23 11.19 8.21 21.77
N GLY A 24 11.98 8.38 22.83
CA GLY A 24 11.96 9.54 23.70
C GLY A 24 10.84 9.52 24.76
N PRO A 25 10.78 10.53 25.64
CA PRO A 25 9.77 10.63 26.66
C PRO A 25 8.35 10.84 26.07
N ASP A 26 7.34 10.35 26.77
CA ASP A 26 5.96 10.66 26.42
C ASP A 26 5.69 12.17 26.52
N ALA A 27 4.77 12.65 25.66
CA ALA A 27 4.38 14.06 25.68
C ALA A 27 3.68 14.42 27.01
N GLU A 28 3.74 15.68 27.36
CA GLU A 28 2.85 16.20 28.41
C GLU A 28 1.39 16.02 27.97
N LEU A 29 0.52 15.76 28.95
CA LEU A 29 -0.90 15.49 28.67
C LEU A 29 -1.73 16.74 28.30
N ASP A 30 -1.11 17.89 28.14
CA ASP A 30 -1.78 19.06 27.61
C ASP A 30 -1.91 19.02 26.07
N ARG A 31 -2.78 19.83 25.52
CA ARG A 31 -3.10 19.84 24.08
C ARG A 31 -1.93 20.30 23.23
N ALA A 32 -1.13 21.22 23.74
CA ALA A 32 0.06 21.70 23.04
C ALA A 32 1.09 20.59 22.95
N GLY A 33 1.39 19.89 24.05
CA GLY A 33 2.32 18.77 24.10
C GLY A 33 1.92 17.61 23.21
N LEU A 34 0.61 17.32 23.04
CA LEU A 34 0.13 16.29 22.12
C LEU A 34 0.41 16.65 20.66
N LEU A 35 0.21 17.89 20.25
CA LEU A 35 0.55 18.33 18.89
C LEU A 35 2.07 18.34 18.69
N GLU A 36 2.83 18.84 19.66
CA GLU A 36 4.30 18.87 19.60
C GLU A 36 4.88 17.48 19.42
N GLN A 37 4.36 16.46 20.12
CA GLN A 37 4.79 15.08 19.96
C GLN A 37 4.56 14.59 18.51
N VAL A 38 3.38 14.84 17.94
CA VAL A 38 3.06 14.44 16.56
C VAL A 38 3.97 15.17 15.58
N TRP A 39 4.14 16.49 15.74
CA TRP A 39 4.97 17.30 14.87
C TRP A 39 6.44 16.82 14.90
N HIS A 40 6.99 16.64 16.10
CA HIS A 40 8.39 16.23 16.31
C HIS A 40 8.66 14.80 15.78
N ASP A 41 7.71 13.87 15.97
CA ASP A 41 7.88 12.52 15.44
C ASP A 41 7.89 12.49 13.91
N LEU A 42 7.05 13.31 13.27
CA LEU A 42 7.07 13.41 11.82
C LEU A 42 8.34 14.12 11.35
N ASP A 43 8.74 15.23 11.99
CA ASP A 43 9.99 15.93 11.70
C ASP A 43 11.18 14.96 11.70
N ARG A 44 11.24 14.11 12.71
CA ARG A 44 12.33 13.15 12.89
C ARG A 44 12.27 11.97 11.93
N TYR A 45 11.10 11.43 11.62
CA TYR A 45 10.97 10.10 11.01
C TYR A 45 10.22 10.06 9.68
N TYR A 46 9.46 11.08 9.31
CA TYR A 46 8.76 11.08 8.03
C TYR A 46 9.72 11.21 6.85
N ALA A 47 9.58 10.31 5.85
CA ALA A 47 10.61 10.16 4.81
C ALA A 47 10.38 11.02 3.56
N SER A 48 9.19 11.63 3.37
CA SER A 48 8.81 12.16 2.06
C SER A 48 8.78 13.69 1.98
N PHE A 49 9.30 14.43 2.96
CA PHE A 49 9.28 15.91 2.97
C PHE A 49 9.89 16.49 1.70
N VAL A 50 11.12 16.07 1.36
CA VAL A 50 11.87 16.62 0.23
C VAL A 50 11.19 16.28 -1.10
N VAL A 51 10.76 15.04 -1.28
CA VAL A 51 10.09 14.58 -2.51
C VAL A 51 8.79 15.33 -2.77
N LYS A 52 8.06 15.69 -1.69
CA LYS A 52 6.79 16.43 -1.76
C LYS A 52 6.97 17.94 -1.71
N GLY A 53 8.17 18.45 -1.46
CA GLY A 53 8.46 19.89 -1.33
C GLY A 53 7.71 20.52 -0.17
N ILE A 54 7.62 19.85 0.99
CA ILE A 54 6.91 20.32 2.17
C ILE A 54 7.88 21.02 3.10
N ASP A 55 7.61 22.27 3.43
CA ASP A 55 8.25 23.02 4.50
C ASP A 55 7.53 22.74 5.82
N TRP A 56 8.00 21.72 6.54
CA TRP A 56 7.35 21.23 7.76
C TRP A 56 7.53 22.21 8.93
N ASP A 57 8.68 22.89 9.00
CA ASP A 57 8.97 23.88 10.02
C ASP A 57 8.00 25.07 9.94
N SER A 58 7.69 25.54 8.74
CA SER A 58 6.76 26.65 8.55
C SER A 58 5.32 26.34 9.01
N LEU A 59 4.94 25.05 9.03
CA LEU A 59 3.63 24.62 9.52
C LEU A 59 3.56 24.57 11.05
N HIS A 60 4.69 24.39 11.74
CA HIS A 60 4.74 24.27 13.19
C HIS A 60 4.06 25.44 13.90
N ASP A 61 4.52 26.65 13.67
CA ASP A 61 4.03 27.85 14.35
C ASP A 61 2.53 28.10 14.13
N ALA A 62 2.07 27.83 12.89
CA ALA A 62 0.67 28.02 12.53
C ALA A 62 -0.23 27.03 13.26
N TYR A 63 0.18 25.75 13.36
CA TYR A 63 -0.64 24.72 13.97
C TYR A 63 -0.50 24.66 15.50
N SER A 64 0.67 24.96 16.08
CA SER A 64 0.87 25.11 17.52
C SER A 64 -0.02 26.21 18.11
N THR A 65 -0.08 27.36 17.46
CA THR A 65 -0.98 28.45 17.86
C THR A 65 -2.46 28.01 17.84
N ARG A 66 -2.89 27.28 16.81
CA ARG A 66 -4.25 26.77 16.69
C ARG A 66 -4.56 25.72 17.76
N ALA A 67 -3.64 24.82 18.04
CA ALA A 67 -3.79 23.77 19.06
C ALA A 67 -3.97 24.36 20.46
N ALA A 68 -3.15 25.37 20.83
CA ALA A 68 -3.25 26.05 22.12
C ALA A 68 -4.63 26.75 22.34
N GLN A 69 -5.34 27.09 21.29
CA GLN A 69 -6.66 27.74 21.34
C GLN A 69 -7.83 26.77 21.34
N THR A 70 -7.58 25.45 21.26
CA THR A 70 -8.64 24.44 21.22
C THR A 70 -9.36 24.31 22.56
N ALA A 71 -10.69 24.24 22.51
CA ALA A 71 -11.52 24.13 23.73
C ALA A 71 -11.63 22.71 24.27
N ASN A 72 -11.41 21.70 23.41
CA ASN A 72 -11.58 20.28 23.74
C ASN A 72 -10.79 19.39 22.79
N ASP A 73 -10.72 18.09 23.09
CA ASP A 73 -9.96 17.10 22.33
C ASP A 73 -10.48 16.91 20.91
N SER A 74 -11.79 17.05 20.66
CA SER A 74 -12.33 16.97 19.30
C SER A 74 -11.79 18.10 18.42
N ALA A 75 -11.74 19.33 18.98
CA ALA A 75 -11.18 20.48 18.27
C ALA A 75 -9.66 20.32 18.04
N LEU A 76 -8.94 19.75 19.01
CA LEU A 76 -7.54 19.41 18.84
C LEU A 76 -7.33 18.36 17.73
N ALA A 77 -8.13 17.29 17.71
CA ALA A 77 -8.06 16.27 16.67
C ALA A 77 -8.25 16.85 15.27
N ASP A 78 -9.18 17.79 15.11
CA ASP A 78 -9.39 18.50 13.84
C ASP A 78 -8.17 19.36 13.46
N VAL A 79 -7.50 20.01 14.41
CA VAL A 79 -6.27 20.78 14.18
C VAL A 79 -5.10 19.85 13.79
N VAL A 80 -4.87 18.78 14.54
CA VAL A 80 -3.81 17.79 14.23
C VAL A 80 -4.07 17.15 12.87
N SER A 81 -5.31 16.76 12.59
CA SER A 81 -5.69 16.20 11.29
C SER A 81 -5.46 17.18 10.15
N ALA A 82 -5.75 18.46 10.34
CA ALA A 82 -5.48 19.47 9.33
C ALA A 82 -3.98 19.62 9.05
N MET A 83 -3.14 19.65 10.09
CA MET A 83 -1.68 19.65 9.96
C MET A 83 -1.19 18.43 9.19
N LEU A 84 -1.63 17.24 9.56
CA LEU A 84 -1.26 15.99 8.91
C LEU A 84 -1.72 15.93 7.44
N SER A 85 -2.83 16.59 7.10
CA SER A 85 -3.36 16.63 5.73
C SER A 85 -2.52 17.48 4.78
N GLU A 86 -1.68 18.40 5.30
CA GLU A 86 -0.71 19.16 4.48
C GLU A 86 0.33 18.21 3.82
N LEU A 87 0.57 17.04 4.42
CA LEU A 87 1.46 16.04 3.88
C LEU A 87 0.92 15.34 2.63
N ARG A 88 -0.37 15.44 2.34
CA ARG A 88 -1.02 14.81 1.18
C ARG A 88 -0.64 13.33 1.02
N ASP A 89 -0.60 12.58 2.13
CA ASP A 89 -0.04 11.23 2.19
C ASP A 89 -1.12 10.19 2.55
N TYR A 90 -1.16 9.11 1.78
CA TYR A 90 -2.10 8.00 1.97
C TYR A 90 -1.89 7.28 3.31
N HIS A 91 -0.63 7.18 3.75
CA HIS A 91 -0.24 6.46 4.96
C HIS A 91 -0.26 7.33 6.20
N VAL A 92 -0.45 8.65 6.08
CA VAL A 92 -0.57 9.55 7.23
C VAL A 92 -2.02 9.58 7.71
N ASN A 93 -2.23 9.06 8.92
CA ASN A 93 -3.55 8.94 9.53
C ASN A 93 -3.50 9.24 11.02
N LEU A 94 -4.56 9.83 11.57
CA LEU A 94 -4.81 9.98 13.00
C LEU A 94 -6.04 9.16 13.38
N PHE A 95 -5.94 8.36 14.44
CA PHE A 95 -6.99 7.50 14.97
C PHE A 95 -7.41 8.03 16.34
N VAL A 96 -8.66 8.43 16.47
CA VAL A 96 -9.26 8.95 17.70
C VAL A 96 -10.48 8.11 18.03
N GLY A 97 -10.33 7.16 18.96
CA GLY A 97 -11.34 6.16 19.21
C GLY A 97 -11.66 5.36 17.94
N SER A 98 -12.92 5.39 17.48
CA SER A 98 -13.36 4.74 16.25
C SER A 98 -13.22 5.63 15.00
N ARG A 99 -12.86 6.91 15.14
CA ARG A 99 -12.74 7.85 14.03
C ARG A 99 -11.34 7.83 13.43
N ILE A 100 -11.26 7.78 12.10
CA ILE A 100 -10.02 7.85 11.34
C ILE A 100 -10.01 9.17 10.57
N TYR A 101 -9.02 10.00 10.83
CA TYR A 101 -8.72 11.20 10.08
C TYR A 101 -7.62 10.90 9.07
N ARG A 102 -7.80 11.29 7.81
CA ARG A 102 -6.86 11.05 6.74
C ARG A 102 -7.01 12.09 5.62
N TYR A 103 -5.97 12.21 4.82
CA TYR A 103 -6.07 13.00 3.60
C TYR A 103 -7.04 12.35 2.61
N THR A 104 -8.05 13.10 2.17
CA THR A 104 -9.13 12.60 1.31
C THR A 104 -8.90 12.84 -0.18
N GLY A 105 -7.80 13.50 -0.56
CA GLY A 105 -7.48 13.78 -1.96
C GLY A 105 -7.31 12.52 -2.83
N PHE A 106 -6.96 11.39 -2.22
CA PHE A 106 -6.91 10.09 -2.92
C PHE A 106 -8.31 9.57 -3.29
N ASP A 107 -9.31 9.81 -2.46
CA ASP A 107 -10.69 9.37 -2.72
C ASP A 107 -11.32 10.10 -3.91
N ALA A 108 -10.93 11.35 -4.13
CA ALA A 108 -11.40 12.17 -5.22
C ALA A 108 -10.80 11.80 -6.59
N ARG A 109 -9.76 10.96 -6.63
CA ARG A 109 -9.14 10.54 -7.89
C ARG A 109 -10.07 9.59 -8.63
N PRO A 110 -10.38 9.85 -9.93
CA PRO A 110 -11.21 8.95 -10.72
C PRO A 110 -10.56 7.56 -10.81
N ALA A 111 -11.32 6.54 -10.47
CA ALA A 111 -10.90 5.14 -10.60
C ALA A 111 -12.11 4.35 -11.10
N PHE A 112 -12.14 4.10 -12.41
CA PHE A 112 -13.29 3.47 -13.06
C PHE A 112 -13.10 1.95 -13.04
N PHE A 113 -13.66 1.31 -12.03
CA PHE A 113 -13.67 -0.13 -11.85
C PHE A 113 -14.99 -0.58 -11.20
N ASP A 114 -15.60 -1.61 -11.75
CA ASP A 114 -16.82 -2.23 -11.21
C ASP A 114 -16.74 -3.75 -11.33
N PRO A 115 -16.59 -4.50 -10.23
CA PRO A 115 -16.59 -5.96 -10.24
C PRO A 115 -17.86 -6.56 -10.85
N GLY A 116 -18.98 -5.85 -10.78
CA GLY A 116 -20.23 -6.25 -11.43
C GLY A 116 -20.13 -6.23 -12.95
N VAL A 117 -19.39 -5.28 -13.52
CA VAL A 117 -19.09 -5.22 -14.96
C VAL A 117 -18.12 -6.34 -15.35
N VAL A 118 -17.05 -6.56 -14.57
CA VAL A 118 -16.11 -7.68 -14.80
C VAL A 118 -16.82 -9.02 -14.85
N ALA A 119 -17.91 -9.18 -14.10
CA ALA A 119 -18.70 -10.40 -14.08
C ALA A 119 -19.33 -10.76 -15.45
N TYR A 120 -19.43 -9.83 -16.41
CA TYR A 120 -19.87 -10.13 -17.79
C TYR A 120 -18.72 -10.62 -18.68
N TYR A 121 -17.48 -10.40 -18.29
CA TYR A 121 -16.28 -10.82 -19.01
C TYR A 121 -15.74 -12.17 -18.56
N VAL A 122 -15.98 -12.55 -17.30
CA VAL A 122 -15.33 -13.70 -16.68
C VAL A 122 -16.35 -14.84 -16.43
N ASN A 123 -16.08 -15.99 -17.03
CA ASN A 123 -16.84 -17.23 -16.85
C ASN A 123 -16.18 -18.13 -15.79
N ASP A 124 -16.88 -19.18 -15.35
CA ASP A 124 -16.40 -20.18 -14.39
C ASP A 124 -15.79 -19.59 -13.13
N ARG A 125 -16.44 -18.53 -12.62
CA ARG A 125 -15.94 -17.74 -11.51
C ARG A 125 -15.87 -18.53 -10.22
N GLY A 126 -14.77 -18.36 -9.51
CA GLY A 126 -14.55 -18.88 -8.18
C GLY A 126 -13.85 -17.89 -7.28
N SER A 127 -13.83 -18.19 -5.99
CA SER A 127 -13.03 -17.47 -5.00
C SER A 127 -12.00 -18.42 -4.41
N ALA A 128 -10.84 -17.88 -4.08
CA ALA A 128 -9.80 -18.58 -3.37
C ALA A 128 -10.24 -18.88 -1.91
N PRO A 129 -9.65 -19.89 -1.24
CA PRO A 129 -10.13 -20.37 0.06
C PRO A 129 -10.17 -19.30 1.17
N ASN A 130 -9.22 -18.37 1.19
CA ASN A 130 -9.18 -17.30 2.19
C ASN A 130 -9.93 -16.03 1.75
N GLY A 131 -10.49 -16.02 0.50
CA GLY A 131 -11.31 -14.93 0.00
C GLY A 131 -10.55 -13.68 -0.45
N HIS A 132 -9.21 -13.75 -0.61
CA HIS A 132 -8.42 -12.59 -1.04
C HIS A 132 -8.39 -12.41 -2.56
N MET A 133 -8.75 -13.46 -3.29
CA MET A 133 -8.74 -13.49 -4.75
C MET A 133 -10.03 -14.09 -5.29
N ALA A 134 -10.55 -13.47 -6.37
CA ALA A 134 -11.53 -14.07 -7.26
C ALA A 134 -10.86 -14.41 -8.59
N PHE A 135 -11.27 -15.48 -9.23
CA PHE A 135 -10.68 -15.92 -10.49
C PHE A 135 -11.72 -16.54 -11.43
N GLY A 136 -11.37 -16.70 -12.69
CA GLY A 136 -12.17 -17.37 -13.72
C GLY A 136 -11.56 -17.22 -15.11
N HIS A 137 -12.29 -17.57 -16.15
CA HIS A 137 -11.84 -17.50 -17.53
C HIS A 137 -12.39 -16.26 -18.24
N ALA A 138 -11.49 -15.35 -18.68
CA ALA A 138 -11.86 -14.21 -19.51
C ALA A 138 -11.96 -14.59 -21.01
N ALA A 139 -11.34 -15.71 -21.40
CA ALA A 139 -11.53 -16.43 -22.65
C ALA A 139 -11.13 -17.89 -22.42
N SER A 140 -11.33 -18.77 -23.41
CA SER A 140 -11.02 -20.21 -23.28
C SER A 140 -9.56 -20.50 -22.93
N ASP A 141 -8.65 -19.60 -23.31
CA ASP A 141 -7.21 -19.71 -23.09
C ASP A 141 -6.61 -18.53 -22.28
N ILE A 142 -7.47 -17.66 -21.71
CA ILE A 142 -7.05 -16.50 -20.90
C ILE A 142 -7.75 -16.54 -19.54
N GLY A 143 -6.96 -16.65 -18.49
CA GLY A 143 -7.42 -16.57 -17.11
C GLY A 143 -7.51 -15.13 -16.62
N TYR A 144 -8.32 -14.93 -15.59
CA TYR A 144 -8.46 -13.67 -14.87
C TYR A 144 -8.35 -13.95 -13.37
N VAL A 145 -7.57 -13.12 -12.68
CA VAL A 145 -7.42 -13.13 -11.21
C VAL A 145 -7.56 -11.72 -10.69
N TRP A 146 -8.55 -11.46 -9.87
CA TRP A 146 -8.71 -10.20 -9.15
C TRP A 146 -8.19 -10.37 -7.73
N ILE A 147 -7.22 -9.54 -7.33
CA ILE A 147 -6.64 -9.51 -5.98
C ILE A 147 -7.23 -8.31 -5.25
N LEU A 148 -8.08 -8.60 -4.25
CA LEU A 148 -8.85 -7.57 -3.54
C LEU A 148 -7.99 -6.67 -2.64
N HIS A 149 -6.99 -7.23 -1.99
CA HIS A 149 -6.05 -6.56 -1.08
C HIS A 149 -4.86 -7.49 -0.82
N PHE A 150 -3.86 -7.01 -0.08
CA PHE A 150 -2.73 -7.82 0.41
C PHE A 150 -2.67 -7.92 1.94
N ALA A 151 -3.76 -7.56 2.65
CA ALA A 151 -3.81 -7.44 4.11
C ALA A 151 -4.24 -8.71 4.79
N ARG A 152 -3.67 -9.68 5.12
CA ARG A 152 -4.03 -10.90 5.87
C ARG A 152 -3.05 -12.02 5.54
N VAL A 153 -3.26 -13.20 6.09
CA VAL A 153 -2.44 -14.41 5.84
C VAL A 153 -3.11 -15.33 4.82
N GLY A 154 -2.33 -16.23 4.19
CA GLY A 154 -2.86 -17.27 3.32
C GLY A 154 -2.84 -16.95 1.81
N PHE A 155 -2.08 -15.94 1.41
CA PHE A 155 -1.94 -15.56 -0.01
C PHE A 155 -1.24 -16.62 -0.86
N ASP A 156 -0.34 -17.40 -0.27
CA ASP A 156 0.30 -18.54 -0.90
C ASP A 156 -0.72 -19.61 -1.31
N VAL A 157 -1.66 -19.95 -0.42
CA VAL A 157 -2.74 -20.91 -0.69
C VAL A 157 -3.70 -20.36 -1.76
N ASP A 158 -4.04 -19.07 -1.67
CA ASP A 158 -5.00 -18.46 -2.57
C ASP A 158 -4.47 -18.37 -4.00
N ILE A 159 -3.23 -17.93 -4.20
CA ILE A 159 -2.64 -17.86 -5.54
C ILE A 159 -2.40 -19.25 -6.13
N ASP A 160 -1.94 -20.22 -5.33
CA ASP A 160 -1.73 -21.58 -5.81
C ASP A 160 -3.06 -22.27 -6.18
N THR A 161 -4.15 -21.95 -5.47
CA THR A 161 -5.51 -22.39 -5.83
C THR A 161 -5.96 -21.75 -7.14
N ALA A 162 -5.81 -20.43 -7.29
CA ALA A 162 -6.19 -19.75 -8.53
C ALA A 162 -5.43 -20.31 -9.74
N LEU A 163 -4.10 -20.47 -9.63
CA LEU A 163 -3.27 -21.04 -10.70
C LEU A 163 -3.58 -22.53 -10.98
N ALA A 164 -4.02 -23.28 -9.98
CA ALA A 164 -4.45 -24.66 -10.18
C ALA A 164 -5.77 -24.75 -10.95
N ARG A 165 -6.69 -23.83 -10.66
CA ARG A 165 -8.01 -23.75 -11.33
C ARG A 165 -7.91 -23.21 -12.76
N LEU A 166 -6.86 -22.47 -13.05
CA LEU A 166 -6.55 -21.89 -14.35
C LEU A 166 -5.34 -22.60 -15.03
N ALA A 167 -5.18 -23.90 -14.80
CA ALA A 167 -4.05 -24.65 -15.33
C ALA A 167 -4.07 -24.85 -16.86
N ASP A 168 -5.22 -24.65 -17.48
CA ASP A 168 -5.47 -24.80 -18.92
C ASP A 168 -5.24 -23.51 -19.72
N VAL A 169 -5.05 -22.35 -19.07
CA VAL A 169 -4.88 -21.07 -19.75
C VAL A 169 -3.44 -20.85 -20.23
N ARG A 170 -3.30 -20.09 -21.31
CA ARG A 170 -2.02 -19.72 -21.93
C ARG A 170 -1.57 -18.31 -21.55
N ALA A 171 -2.51 -17.45 -21.11
CA ALA A 171 -2.23 -16.10 -20.64
C ALA A 171 -3.07 -15.75 -19.41
N LEU A 172 -2.62 -14.78 -18.61
CA LEU A 172 -3.34 -14.30 -17.43
C LEU A 172 -3.54 -12.80 -17.45
N ILE A 173 -4.66 -12.37 -16.90
CA ILE A 173 -4.93 -10.99 -16.51
C ILE A 173 -5.02 -10.96 -14.99
N ILE A 174 -4.16 -10.16 -14.34
CA ILE A 174 -4.18 -9.97 -12.89
C ILE A 174 -4.64 -8.56 -12.59
N ASP A 175 -5.77 -8.45 -11.91
CA ASP A 175 -6.40 -7.17 -11.63
C ASP A 175 -6.13 -6.74 -10.18
N VAL A 176 -5.41 -5.63 -10.02
CA VAL A 176 -5.15 -4.97 -8.74
C VAL A 176 -5.78 -3.57 -8.70
N ARG A 177 -6.76 -3.31 -9.56
CA ARG A 177 -7.56 -2.09 -9.48
C ARG A 177 -8.31 -2.05 -8.14
N ASP A 178 -8.40 -0.88 -7.53
CA ASP A 178 -8.98 -0.62 -6.21
C ASP A 178 -8.37 -1.47 -5.07
N ASN A 179 -7.18 -2.06 -5.28
CA ASN A 179 -6.46 -2.77 -4.23
C ASN A 179 -5.71 -1.77 -3.33
N PRO A 180 -6.10 -1.61 -2.05
CA PRO A 180 -5.49 -0.63 -1.14
C PRO A 180 -4.12 -1.02 -0.61
N GLY A 181 -3.59 -2.17 -1.01
CA GLY A 181 -2.34 -2.72 -0.48
C GLY A 181 -2.54 -3.67 0.70
N GLY A 182 -1.61 -3.67 1.61
CA GLY A 182 -1.52 -4.55 2.78
C GLY A 182 -0.06 -4.93 3.07
N GLU A 183 0.20 -6.19 3.32
CA GLU A 183 1.53 -6.69 3.66
C GLU A 183 2.41 -6.86 2.40
N LEU A 184 3.59 -6.25 2.42
CA LEU A 184 4.57 -6.34 1.34
C LEU A 184 4.94 -7.79 1.01
N PHE A 185 5.13 -8.63 2.05
CA PHE A 185 5.45 -10.04 1.88
C PHE A 185 4.40 -10.80 1.06
N ASN A 186 3.12 -10.50 1.24
CA ASN A 186 2.04 -11.12 0.47
C ASN A 186 2.11 -10.74 -1.02
N ALA A 187 2.38 -9.47 -1.31
CA ALA A 187 2.55 -8.99 -2.67
C ALA A 187 3.71 -9.70 -3.40
N VAL A 188 4.86 -9.81 -2.73
CA VAL A 188 6.04 -10.50 -3.27
C VAL A 188 5.82 -12.01 -3.37
N THR A 189 5.11 -12.62 -2.42
CA THR A 189 4.73 -14.04 -2.45
C THR A 189 3.89 -14.37 -3.68
N VAL A 190 2.92 -13.53 -4.03
CA VAL A 190 2.11 -13.71 -5.24
C VAL A 190 2.97 -13.50 -6.49
N ALA A 191 3.74 -12.42 -6.57
CA ALA A 191 4.62 -12.12 -7.71
C ALA A 191 5.66 -13.23 -7.95
N GLY A 192 6.12 -13.90 -6.90
CA GLY A 192 7.07 -15.00 -6.98
C GLY A 192 6.58 -16.23 -7.78
N ARG A 193 5.24 -16.38 -7.98
CA ARG A 193 4.67 -17.42 -8.85
C ARG A 193 4.91 -17.15 -10.34
N PHE A 194 5.37 -15.97 -10.68
CA PHE A 194 5.63 -15.53 -12.04
C PHE A 194 7.12 -15.34 -12.34
N ALA A 195 7.93 -15.23 -11.31
CA ALA A 195 9.37 -15.02 -11.43
C ALA A 195 10.10 -16.28 -11.93
N ASP A 196 11.05 -16.09 -12.87
CA ASP A 196 11.93 -17.14 -13.40
C ASP A 196 13.25 -17.26 -12.62
N ARG A 197 13.66 -16.15 -12.00
CA ARG A 197 14.89 -15.98 -11.19
C ARG A 197 14.74 -14.77 -10.31
N ASP A 198 15.72 -14.52 -9.47
CA ASP A 198 15.80 -13.29 -8.68
C ASP A 198 15.93 -12.08 -9.59
N ARG A 199 15.08 -11.07 -9.33
CA ARG A 199 15.08 -9.79 -10.05
C ARG A 199 14.90 -8.64 -9.08
N THR A 200 15.72 -7.61 -9.20
CA THR A 200 15.51 -6.35 -8.48
C THR A 200 14.31 -5.66 -9.09
N TYR A 201 13.31 -5.32 -8.27
CA TYR A 201 12.12 -4.60 -8.74
C TYR A 201 12.07 -3.13 -8.31
N GLY A 202 12.89 -2.74 -7.34
CA GLY A 202 12.93 -1.39 -6.82
C GLY A 202 13.91 -1.26 -5.67
N PHE A 203 13.86 -0.11 -5.02
CA PHE A 203 14.74 0.21 -3.91
C PHE A 203 13.95 0.89 -2.79
N MET A 204 14.50 0.83 -1.57
CA MET A 204 13.93 1.46 -0.39
C MET A 204 15.01 2.19 0.39
N ARG A 205 14.68 3.35 0.94
CA ARG A 205 15.54 4.11 1.85
C ARG A 205 14.72 4.57 3.04
N PHE A 206 15.29 4.49 4.23
CA PHE A 206 14.66 4.90 5.49
C PHE A 206 15.21 6.24 5.96
N ARG A 207 14.43 6.96 6.76
CA ARG A 207 14.94 8.12 7.49
C ARG A 207 16.07 7.68 8.40
N ASP A 208 17.23 8.37 8.33
CA ASP A 208 18.46 7.99 9.03
C ASP A 208 19.28 9.21 9.47
N GLY A 209 18.63 10.22 10.02
CA GLY A 209 19.32 11.42 10.52
C GLY A 209 18.37 12.58 10.82
N PRO A 210 18.90 13.72 11.29
CA PRO A 210 18.09 14.88 11.67
C PRO A 210 17.58 15.70 10.50
N ALA A 211 18.32 15.81 9.38
CA ALA A 211 17.89 16.59 8.23
C ALA A 211 16.83 15.83 7.40
N HIS A 212 15.88 16.53 6.77
CA HIS A 212 14.77 15.93 6.02
C HIS A 212 15.21 15.12 4.80
N ASP A 213 16.41 15.33 4.29
CA ASP A 213 17.05 14.56 3.22
C ASP A 213 18.00 13.46 3.71
N ASP A 214 18.19 13.32 5.01
CA ASP A 214 18.98 12.23 5.61
C ASP A 214 18.24 10.91 5.43
N LEU A 215 18.65 10.13 4.44
CA LEU A 215 18.11 8.82 4.14
C LEU A 215 19.22 7.76 4.16
N SER A 216 18.91 6.56 4.65
CA SER A 216 19.82 5.41 4.64
C SER A 216 20.37 5.10 3.24
N PRO A 217 21.44 4.31 3.13
CA PRO A 217 21.82 3.72 1.87
C PRO A 217 20.64 3.02 1.18
N SER A 218 20.66 2.97 -0.14
CA SER A 218 19.60 2.37 -0.94
C SER A 218 19.61 0.84 -0.80
N GLU A 219 18.50 0.25 -0.36
CA GLU A 219 18.33 -1.20 -0.20
C GLU A 219 17.52 -1.77 -1.36
N GLY A 220 18.13 -2.71 -2.12
CA GLY A 220 17.45 -3.39 -3.23
C GLY A 220 16.31 -4.28 -2.74
N GLN A 221 15.18 -4.19 -3.44
CA GLN A 221 14.01 -5.03 -3.24
C GLN A 221 13.93 -6.06 -4.35
N PHE A 222 13.70 -7.33 -3.99
CA PHE A 222 13.82 -8.46 -4.91
C PHE A 222 12.54 -9.27 -4.97
N VAL A 223 12.19 -9.73 -6.18
CA VAL A 223 11.23 -10.81 -6.41
C VAL A 223 12.00 -12.06 -6.81
N SER A 224 11.72 -13.16 -6.11
CA SER A 224 12.33 -14.47 -6.33
C SER A 224 11.28 -15.51 -6.68
N PRO A 225 11.64 -16.60 -7.42
CA PRO A 225 10.74 -17.71 -7.63
C PRO A 225 10.24 -18.30 -6.30
N MET A 226 8.94 -18.37 -6.11
CA MET A 226 8.30 -18.84 -4.88
C MET A 226 7.14 -19.79 -5.18
N GLY A 227 6.94 -20.78 -4.31
CA GLY A 227 5.81 -21.71 -4.34
C GLY A 227 5.96 -22.85 -5.33
N PRO A 228 5.00 -23.82 -5.29
CA PRO A 228 5.06 -25.04 -6.07
C PRO A 228 4.60 -24.88 -7.53
N ARG A 229 3.88 -23.79 -7.83
CA ARG A 229 3.33 -23.52 -9.17
C ARG A 229 3.91 -22.23 -9.72
N ARG A 230 4.27 -22.26 -10.99
CA ARG A 230 4.77 -21.08 -11.71
C ARG A 230 3.99 -20.91 -13.01
N PHE A 231 3.62 -19.67 -13.30
CA PHE A 231 3.04 -19.30 -14.56
C PHE A 231 4.07 -18.50 -15.38
N SER A 232 4.31 -18.92 -16.61
CA SER A 232 5.33 -18.34 -17.50
C SER A 232 4.78 -17.75 -18.81
N GLY A 233 3.46 -17.85 -19.02
CA GLY A 233 2.78 -17.24 -20.15
C GLY A 233 2.71 -15.73 -20.04
N PRO A 234 2.21 -15.02 -21.08
CA PRO A 234 1.95 -13.59 -21.02
C PRO A 234 1.01 -13.19 -19.91
N VAL A 235 1.33 -12.08 -19.22
CA VAL A 235 0.52 -11.54 -18.12
C VAL A 235 0.25 -10.05 -18.36
N ALA A 236 -1.02 -9.64 -18.25
CA ALA A 236 -1.37 -8.22 -18.10
C ALA A 236 -1.74 -7.93 -16.64
N VAL A 237 -1.14 -6.89 -16.04
CA VAL A 237 -1.49 -6.41 -14.70
C VAL A 237 -2.33 -5.15 -14.84
N LEU A 238 -3.56 -5.15 -14.29
CA LEU A 238 -4.45 -4.00 -14.37
C LEU A 238 -4.30 -3.10 -13.15
N THR A 239 -4.14 -1.81 -13.41
CA THR A 239 -3.95 -0.79 -12.36
C THR A 239 -4.91 0.38 -12.53
N ASN A 240 -5.18 1.08 -11.43
CA ASN A 240 -5.84 2.38 -11.42
C ASN A 240 -5.35 3.24 -10.25
N ARG A 241 -5.89 4.47 -10.14
CA ARG A 241 -5.49 5.48 -9.14
C ARG A 241 -5.79 5.07 -7.68
N LYS A 242 -6.34 3.89 -7.44
CA LYS A 242 -6.57 3.30 -6.10
C LYS A 242 -5.75 2.03 -5.86
N SER A 243 -4.94 1.61 -6.83
CA SER A 243 -3.91 0.58 -6.59
C SER A 243 -2.80 1.20 -5.75
N ALA A 244 -2.69 0.85 -4.47
CA ALA A 244 -1.88 1.58 -3.49
C ALA A 244 -0.96 0.69 -2.66
N SER A 245 0.13 1.23 -2.13
CA SER A 245 0.99 0.60 -1.12
C SER A 245 1.55 -0.76 -1.60
N ALA A 246 1.31 -1.86 -0.88
CA ALA A 246 1.77 -3.20 -1.30
C ALA A 246 1.27 -3.60 -2.71
N ALA A 247 0.16 -3.04 -3.21
CA ALA A 247 -0.24 -3.24 -4.60
C ALA A 247 0.73 -2.58 -5.58
N GLU A 248 1.35 -1.46 -5.21
CA GLU A 248 2.39 -0.82 -6.02
C GLU A 248 3.69 -1.61 -6.01
N ALA A 249 4.07 -2.19 -4.85
CA ALA A 249 5.18 -3.12 -4.77
C ALA A 249 4.94 -4.38 -5.62
N PHE A 250 3.71 -4.91 -5.64
CA PHE A 250 3.31 -5.98 -6.55
C PHE A 250 3.48 -5.57 -8.02
N VAL A 251 3.02 -4.39 -8.40
CA VAL A 251 3.17 -3.85 -9.77
C VAL A 251 4.64 -3.73 -10.15
N LEU A 252 5.50 -3.21 -9.27
CA LEU A 252 6.95 -3.14 -9.49
C LEU A 252 7.56 -4.53 -9.66
N ALA A 253 7.23 -5.48 -8.78
CA ALA A 253 7.72 -6.85 -8.83
C ALA A 253 7.30 -7.55 -10.13
N MET A 254 6.05 -7.40 -10.55
CA MET A 254 5.55 -7.95 -11.80
C MET A 254 6.20 -7.30 -13.02
N ARG A 255 6.37 -5.97 -13.02
CA ARG A 255 7.03 -5.24 -14.11
C ARG A 255 8.49 -5.66 -14.33
N ALA A 256 9.17 -6.14 -13.30
CA ALA A 256 10.54 -6.68 -13.45
C ALA A 256 10.60 -7.99 -14.28
N LEU A 257 9.45 -8.60 -14.59
CA LEU A 257 9.35 -9.86 -15.31
C LEU A 257 9.15 -9.61 -16.83
N PRO A 258 9.82 -10.35 -17.72
CA PRO A 258 9.85 -10.05 -19.16
C PRO A 258 8.53 -10.32 -19.90
N ASN A 259 7.65 -11.12 -19.32
CA ASN A 259 6.35 -11.52 -19.88
C ASN A 259 5.16 -10.73 -19.32
N VAL A 260 5.42 -9.64 -18.61
CA VAL A 260 4.39 -8.82 -17.96
C VAL A 260 4.25 -7.48 -18.65
N THR A 261 2.99 -7.03 -18.81
CA THR A 261 2.63 -5.69 -19.29
C THR A 261 1.64 -5.07 -18.31
N VAL A 262 1.92 -3.87 -17.82
CA VAL A 262 1.00 -3.12 -16.96
C VAL A 262 0.05 -2.29 -17.80
N VAL A 263 -1.26 -2.45 -17.57
CA VAL A 263 -2.32 -1.83 -18.38
C VAL A 263 -3.27 -1.05 -17.46
N GLY A 264 -3.64 0.15 -17.85
CA GLY A 264 -4.62 0.93 -17.09
C GLY A 264 -4.23 2.38 -16.88
N ASP A 265 -4.47 2.89 -15.68
CA ASP A 265 -4.04 4.23 -15.23
C ASP A 265 -2.87 4.11 -14.24
N SER A 266 -2.21 5.21 -13.94
CA SER A 266 -1.22 5.27 -12.86
C SER A 266 -1.79 4.73 -11.55
N THR A 267 -0.91 4.15 -10.74
CA THR A 267 -1.25 3.76 -9.37
C THR A 267 -1.44 4.97 -8.45
N ALA A 268 -1.68 4.74 -7.18
CA ALA A 268 -1.98 5.82 -6.20
C ALA A 268 -0.79 6.74 -5.95
N GLY A 269 0.43 6.23 -5.95
CA GLY A 269 1.60 6.95 -5.45
C GLY A 269 1.60 7.00 -3.93
N ALA A 270 1.34 5.86 -3.30
CA ALA A 270 1.24 5.70 -1.85
C ALA A 270 2.34 4.77 -1.39
N SER A 271 3.58 5.25 -1.41
CA SER A 271 4.77 4.48 -1.07
C SER A 271 5.11 4.55 0.43
N GLY A 272 6.09 3.77 0.83
CA GLY A 272 6.67 3.84 2.16
C GLY A 272 6.09 2.84 3.17
N THR A 273 6.92 2.56 4.18
CA THR A 273 6.60 1.65 5.29
C THR A 273 6.06 2.48 6.45
N PRO A 274 4.80 2.28 6.87
CA PRO A 274 4.21 3.08 7.94
C PRO A 274 4.74 2.65 9.31
N LEU A 275 5.05 3.65 10.15
CA LEU A 275 5.26 3.52 11.59
C LEU A 275 3.97 3.95 12.30
N VAL A 276 3.54 3.19 13.29
CA VAL A 276 2.39 3.53 14.16
C VAL A 276 2.92 3.98 15.51
N ARG A 277 2.38 5.08 16.02
CA ARG A 277 2.68 5.66 17.33
C ARG A 277 1.39 5.87 18.12
N GLU A 278 1.50 5.84 19.44
CA GLU A 278 0.40 6.14 20.37
C GLU A 278 0.75 7.37 21.19
N LEU A 279 -0.21 8.26 21.38
CA LEU A 279 -0.13 9.41 22.28
C LEU A 279 -0.59 9.05 23.67
N PRO A 280 -0.14 9.77 24.73
CA PRO A 280 -0.54 9.50 26.12
C PRO A 280 -2.05 9.54 26.38
N ASN A 281 -2.83 10.23 25.54
CA ASN A 281 -4.29 10.25 25.61
C ASN A 281 -4.98 9.09 24.87
N GLY A 282 -4.22 8.09 24.39
CA GLY A 282 -4.73 6.92 23.68
C GLY A 282 -5.05 7.14 22.20
N TRP A 283 -4.73 8.31 21.63
CA TRP A 283 -4.80 8.49 20.18
C TRP A 283 -3.63 7.77 19.51
N MET A 284 -3.87 7.22 18.35
CA MET A 284 -2.79 6.67 17.52
C MET A 284 -2.64 7.49 16.25
N TYR A 285 -1.43 7.55 15.73
CA TYR A 285 -1.16 8.12 14.42
C TYR A 285 -0.13 7.26 13.70
N ARG A 286 -0.16 7.36 12.39
CA ARG A 286 0.73 6.57 11.54
C ARG A 286 1.25 7.45 10.41
N PHE A 287 2.50 7.20 9.99
CA PHE A 287 3.18 7.91 8.91
C PHE A 287 4.31 7.05 8.33
N PRO A 288 4.70 7.20 7.04
CA PRO A 288 5.77 6.41 6.45
C PRO A 288 7.16 6.92 6.87
N ILE A 289 8.04 5.96 7.23
CA ILE A 289 9.43 6.21 7.61
C ILE A 289 10.42 5.83 6.50
N SER A 290 9.93 5.36 5.37
CA SER A 290 10.75 5.03 4.21
C SER A 290 10.19 5.65 2.94
N LEU A 291 11.07 5.83 1.96
CA LEU A 291 10.73 6.25 0.62
C LEU A 291 11.07 5.12 -0.36
N TRP A 292 10.12 4.79 -1.24
CA TRP A 292 10.28 3.73 -2.22
C TRP A 292 10.62 4.31 -3.59
N TYR A 293 11.42 3.56 -4.32
CA TYR A 293 11.89 3.91 -5.65
C TYR A 293 11.66 2.73 -6.60
N ASP A 294 11.41 3.03 -7.85
CA ASP A 294 11.38 2.03 -8.90
C ASP A 294 12.78 1.47 -9.25
N ALA A 295 12.85 0.57 -10.23
CA ALA A 295 14.11 -0.02 -10.66
C ALA A 295 15.09 1.00 -11.32
N ALA A 296 14.60 2.17 -11.73
CA ALA A 296 15.41 3.27 -12.25
C ALA A 296 15.82 4.28 -11.16
N HIS A 297 15.57 3.97 -9.88
CA HIS A 297 15.77 4.85 -8.73
C HIS A 297 14.92 6.14 -8.76
N ALA A 298 13.79 6.14 -9.48
CA ALA A 298 12.84 7.24 -9.45
C ALA A 298 11.83 7.04 -8.31
N PRO A 299 11.63 8.05 -7.43
CA PRO A 299 10.56 7.99 -6.44
C PRO A 299 9.21 8.15 -7.13
N PHE A 300 8.21 7.43 -6.66
CA PHE A 300 6.85 7.51 -7.22
C PHE A 300 5.79 7.97 -6.20
N GLU A 301 6.22 8.41 -5.02
CA GLU A 301 5.35 8.97 -4.00
C GLU A 301 4.51 10.13 -4.57
N GLU A 302 3.20 10.15 -4.26
CA GLU A 302 2.20 11.10 -4.76
C GLU A 302 1.91 11.02 -6.28
N ILE A 303 2.88 10.58 -7.10
CA ILE A 303 2.81 10.49 -8.57
C ILE A 303 2.12 9.20 -9.01
N GLY A 304 2.55 8.07 -8.46
CA GLY A 304 2.17 6.72 -8.84
C GLY A 304 3.03 6.13 -9.97
N LEU A 305 2.90 4.83 -10.14
CA LEU A 305 3.57 4.08 -11.22
C LEU A 305 2.75 4.18 -12.49
N ALA A 306 3.33 4.75 -13.54
CA ALA A 306 2.70 4.82 -14.85
C ALA A 306 2.56 3.42 -15.46
N PRO A 307 1.45 3.07 -16.14
CA PRO A 307 1.32 1.80 -16.85
C PRO A 307 2.15 1.79 -18.14
N ASP A 308 2.40 0.60 -18.70
CA ASP A 308 3.05 0.44 -20.01
C ASP A 308 2.05 0.73 -21.14
N VAL A 309 0.77 0.42 -20.92
CA VAL A 309 -0.33 0.72 -21.83
C VAL A 309 -1.38 1.56 -21.11
N TRP A 310 -1.44 2.84 -21.50
CA TRP A 310 -2.40 3.79 -20.92
C TRP A 310 -3.81 3.55 -21.45
N VAL A 311 -4.73 3.30 -20.54
CA VAL A 311 -6.17 3.27 -20.81
C VAL A 311 -6.94 3.63 -19.55
N ARG A 312 -7.87 4.56 -19.65
CA ARG A 312 -8.80 4.92 -18.58
C ARG A 312 -10.19 4.47 -18.99
N GLY A 313 -10.87 3.81 -18.05
CA GLY A 313 -12.30 3.61 -18.16
C GLY A 313 -13.08 4.92 -17.96
N SER A 314 -14.37 4.85 -18.15
CA SER A 314 -15.30 5.95 -17.87
C SER A 314 -16.56 5.43 -17.18
N ALA A 315 -17.25 6.30 -16.45
CA ALA A 315 -18.55 5.96 -15.87
C ALA A 315 -19.60 5.55 -16.93
N GLN A 316 -19.54 6.16 -18.11
CA GLN A 316 -20.43 5.84 -19.22
C GLN A 316 -20.21 4.42 -19.76
N GLU A 317 -18.93 4.01 -19.89
CA GLU A 317 -18.61 2.65 -20.32
C GLU A 317 -19.05 1.61 -19.30
N LEU A 318 -18.79 1.84 -18.01
CA LEU A 318 -19.25 0.95 -16.95
C LEU A 318 -20.79 0.84 -16.92
N ALA A 319 -21.51 1.95 -17.09
CA ALA A 319 -22.97 1.94 -17.21
C ALA A 319 -23.45 1.14 -18.43
N ALA A 320 -22.68 1.12 -19.50
CA ALA A 320 -22.92 0.31 -20.71
C ALA A 320 -22.38 -1.14 -20.57
N ARG A 321 -21.95 -1.56 -19.37
CA ARG A 321 -21.35 -2.87 -19.07
C ARG A 321 -20.08 -3.16 -19.88
N ARG A 322 -19.29 -2.11 -20.13
CA ARG A 322 -18.01 -2.21 -20.81
C ARG A 322 -16.89 -1.83 -19.86
N ASP A 323 -15.78 -2.56 -19.95
CA ASP A 323 -14.54 -2.29 -19.24
C ASP A 323 -13.39 -2.12 -20.25
N ALA A 324 -13.12 -0.87 -20.64
CA ALA A 324 -12.09 -0.55 -21.63
C ALA A 324 -10.68 -1.00 -21.22
N VAL A 325 -10.41 -1.05 -19.90
CA VAL A 325 -9.13 -1.53 -19.36
C VAL A 325 -9.01 -3.03 -19.58
N LEU A 326 -10.06 -3.78 -19.25
CA LEU A 326 -10.09 -5.24 -19.46
C LEU A 326 -10.11 -5.61 -20.94
N ASP A 327 -10.85 -4.88 -21.80
CA ASP A 327 -10.83 -5.05 -23.26
C ASP A 327 -9.40 -4.87 -23.82
N THR A 328 -8.69 -3.84 -23.34
CA THR A 328 -7.30 -3.57 -23.74
C THR A 328 -6.36 -4.68 -23.27
N ALA A 329 -6.50 -5.12 -22.02
CA ALA A 329 -5.68 -6.21 -21.48
C ALA A 329 -5.86 -7.52 -22.25
N LEU A 330 -7.11 -7.87 -22.61
CA LEU A 330 -7.38 -9.01 -23.49
C LEU A 330 -6.66 -8.90 -24.83
N ALA A 331 -6.65 -7.71 -25.45
CA ALA A 331 -5.94 -7.49 -26.69
C ALA A 331 -4.42 -7.60 -26.51
N VAL A 332 -3.88 -7.08 -25.40
CA VAL A 332 -2.43 -7.15 -25.08
C VAL A 332 -1.98 -8.59 -24.94
N VAL A 333 -2.62 -9.39 -24.10
CA VAL A 333 -2.18 -10.76 -23.87
C VAL A 333 -2.39 -11.65 -25.09
N ARG A 334 -3.43 -11.43 -25.91
CA ARG A 334 -3.63 -12.17 -27.17
C ARG A 334 -2.52 -11.92 -28.18
N ARG A 335 -2.02 -10.68 -28.27
CA ARG A 335 -0.89 -10.35 -29.17
C ARG A 335 0.43 -10.96 -28.72
N ALA A 336 0.59 -11.21 -27.41
CA ALA A 336 1.79 -11.79 -26.82
C ALA A 336 1.76 -13.33 -26.82
N LEU A 337 0.63 -13.95 -27.13
CA LEU A 337 0.54 -15.40 -27.32
C LEU A 337 1.27 -15.83 -28.60
N PRO A 338 2.07 -16.94 -28.53
CA PRO A 338 2.75 -17.49 -29.67
C PRO A 338 1.80 -18.15 -30.70
#